data_0248d8b48621f0d67c6be00b2df975e2
#
_entry.id   0248d8b48621f0d67c6be00b2df975e2
#
_cell.length_a   1.000
_cell.length_b   1.000
_cell.length_c   1.000
_cell.angle_alpha   90.00
_cell.angle_beta   90.00
_cell.angle_gamma   90.00
#
_symmetry.space_group_name_H-M   'P 1'
#
loop_
_entity.id
_entity.type
_entity.pdbx_description
1 polymer ?
#
loop_
_entity_poly.entity_id
_entity_poly.type
_entity_poly.pdbx_seq_one_letter_code
_entity_poly.pdbx_strand_id
1 'polypeptide(L)'
;MRKIIPFIASDFAKDKIWLRRTKPSAREYQVLLAMDDSKSMAESRNIHLAYQTLALVSGALTRLEIGDIGICRFGSQMDMHHDFGSTTFTDRHGGQILQHLRFQQTRTDMFALLEQSMSVLRRAREQHASASAAELWQLEIIISDGVCQDHAKLKALLRRAAEERIMIVFVIVDACDESSPADTHQAQRSSILAMNQVNYHMDAAGKLQLEMKHYIDTFPFEYYVIVRDVQSLPQVLATTLCQWAERIRDA
;
A
#
# COMPACT_ATOMS: atom_id res chain seq x y z
N MET A 1 -36.74 -5.37 -22.53
CA MET A 1 -37.24 -5.85 -23.83
C MET A 1 -37.01 -4.89 -25.02
N ARG A 2 -37.12 -3.56 -24.88
CA ARG A 2 -36.98 -2.61 -26.01
C ARG A 2 -35.65 -2.61 -26.78
N LYS A 3 -34.57 -3.20 -26.23
CA LYS A 3 -33.22 -3.22 -26.86
C LYS A 3 -32.90 -4.54 -27.59
N ILE A 4 -33.66 -5.59 -27.34
CA ILE A 4 -33.47 -6.89 -27.98
C ILE A 4 -33.92 -6.83 -29.44
N ILE A 5 -34.98 -6.05 -29.74
CA ILE A 5 -35.52 -5.90 -31.10
C ILE A 5 -34.48 -5.27 -32.06
N PRO A 6 -33.81 -4.16 -31.73
CA PRO A 6 -32.75 -3.62 -32.59
C PRO A 6 -31.52 -4.53 -32.71
N PHE A 7 -31.25 -5.39 -31.71
CA PHE A 7 -30.17 -6.35 -31.74
C PHE A 7 -30.46 -7.46 -32.76
N ILE A 8 -31.65 -8.01 -32.71
CA ILE A 8 -32.09 -9.02 -33.68
C ILE A 8 -32.19 -8.43 -35.09
N ALA A 9 -32.73 -7.22 -35.22
CA ALA A 9 -32.85 -6.52 -36.48
C ALA A 9 -31.50 -6.07 -37.11
N SER A 10 -30.43 -6.03 -36.35
CA SER A 10 -29.04 -5.78 -36.79
C SER A 10 -28.25 -7.03 -37.05
N ASP A 11 -28.91 -8.16 -37.17
CA ASP A 11 -28.29 -9.49 -37.41
C ASP A 11 -27.18 -9.79 -36.35
N PHE A 12 -27.49 -9.50 -35.09
CA PHE A 12 -26.59 -9.69 -33.93
C PHE A 12 -25.29 -8.86 -33.95
N ALA A 13 -25.15 -7.91 -34.84
CA ALA A 13 -23.94 -7.09 -34.99
C ALA A 13 -23.73 -6.06 -33.86
N LYS A 14 -24.76 -5.79 -33.02
CA LYS A 14 -24.69 -4.86 -31.89
C LYS A 14 -24.63 -5.60 -30.54
N ASP A 15 -23.47 -6.17 -30.24
CA ASP A 15 -23.18 -6.89 -29.00
C ASP A 15 -23.12 -6.02 -27.74
N LYS A 16 -22.89 -4.70 -27.87
CA LYS A 16 -22.81 -3.74 -26.76
C LYS A 16 -24.08 -3.54 -25.93
N ILE A 17 -25.18 -4.23 -26.27
CA ILE A 17 -26.44 -4.17 -25.53
C ILE A 17 -26.28 -4.70 -24.09
N TRP A 18 -25.40 -5.64 -23.92
CA TRP A 18 -25.15 -6.34 -22.65
C TRP A 18 -24.11 -5.63 -21.78
N LEU A 19 -23.29 -4.75 -22.36
CA LEU A 19 -22.18 -4.06 -21.69
C LEU A 19 -22.57 -2.72 -21.04
N ARG A 20 -23.85 -2.35 -21.05
CA ARG A 20 -24.26 -1.09 -20.45
C ARG A 20 -24.42 -1.25 -18.95
N ARG A 21 -23.48 -0.68 -18.16
CA ARG A 21 -23.72 -0.41 -16.75
C ARG A 21 -25.00 0.40 -16.61
N THR A 22 -26.03 -0.16 -16.01
CA THR A 22 -27.33 0.47 -15.81
C THR A 22 -27.30 1.56 -14.74
N LYS A 23 -26.27 1.57 -13.90
CA LYS A 23 -25.99 2.66 -12.95
C LYS A 23 -24.48 2.89 -12.92
N PRO A 24 -24.01 4.16 -12.86
CA PRO A 24 -22.63 4.46 -12.52
C PRO A 24 -22.32 3.80 -11.17
N SER A 25 -21.08 3.38 -10.96
CA SER A 25 -20.66 3.01 -9.62
C SER A 25 -20.83 4.22 -8.72
N ALA A 26 -21.65 4.10 -7.69
CA ALA A 26 -21.84 5.16 -6.69
C ALA A 26 -20.68 5.24 -5.70
N ARG A 27 -19.60 4.48 -5.92
CA ARG A 27 -18.44 4.41 -5.05
C ARG A 27 -17.32 5.27 -5.61
N GLU A 28 -16.74 6.04 -4.74
CA GLU A 28 -15.54 6.84 -5.02
C GLU A 28 -14.39 6.35 -4.16
N TYR A 29 -13.17 6.55 -4.62
CA TYR A 29 -11.98 6.01 -3.99
C TYR A 29 -10.95 7.11 -3.77
N GLN A 30 -10.28 7.04 -2.62
CA GLN A 30 -9.09 7.85 -2.33
C GLN A 30 -7.95 6.90 -1.97
N VAL A 31 -6.78 7.12 -2.54
CA VAL A 31 -5.59 6.29 -2.30
C VAL A 31 -4.45 7.15 -1.79
N LEU A 32 -3.93 6.84 -0.60
CA LEU A 32 -2.74 7.45 -0.04
C LEU A 32 -1.54 6.55 -0.30
N LEU A 33 -0.50 7.07 -0.96
CA LEU A 33 0.79 6.40 -1.11
C LEU A 33 1.76 6.97 -0.08
N ALA A 34 2.23 6.13 0.83
CA ALA A 34 3.22 6.49 1.85
C ALA A 34 4.57 5.83 1.53
N MET A 35 5.59 6.67 1.30
CA MET A 35 6.93 6.24 0.93
C MET A 35 7.90 6.40 2.09
N ASP A 36 8.58 5.34 2.46
CA ASP A 36 9.64 5.36 3.47
C ASP A 36 10.86 6.13 2.95
N ASP A 37 11.21 7.21 3.64
CA ASP A 37 12.39 8.07 3.36
C ASP A 37 13.49 7.85 4.42
N SER A 38 13.52 6.69 5.07
CA SER A 38 14.50 6.35 6.08
C SER A 38 15.84 5.93 5.47
N LYS A 39 16.89 6.05 6.28
CA LYS A 39 18.25 5.71 5.89
C LYS A 39 18.41 4.20 5.64
N SER A 40 17.64 3.34 6.30
CA SER A 40 17.66 1.89 6.08
C SER A 40 17.34 1.51 4.63
N MET A 41 16.44 2.25 3.96
CA MET A 41 16.14 2.08 2.55
C MET A 41 17.37 2.32 1.65
N ALA A 42 18.23 3.28 2.02
CA ALA A 42 19.48 3.55 1.30
C ALA A 42 20.54 2.48 1.56
N GLU A 43 20.67 2.04 2.80
CA GLU A 43 21.67 1.05 3.23
C GLU A 43 21.38 -0.34 2.64
N SER A 44 20.10 -0.71 2.51
CA SER A 44 19.66 -1.98 1.95
C SER A 44 19.59 -2.00 0.41
N ARG A 45 20.03 -0.94 -0.26
CA ARG A 45 19.96 -0.78 -1.74
C ARG A 45 18.53 -0.86 -2.32
N ASN A 46 17.52 -0.69 -1.49
CA ASN A 46 16.13 -0.78 -1.88
C ASN A 46 15.61 0.46 -2.64
N ILE A 47 16.39 1.53 -2.72
CA ILE A 47 15.97 2.82 -3.29
C ILE A 47 15.45 2.69 -4.71
N HIS A 48 16.20 2.01 -5.60
CA HIS A 48 15.78 1.88 -7.00
C HIS A 48 14.48 1.10 -7.13
N LEU A 49 14.36 0.00 -6.39
CA LEU A 49 13.16 -0.82 -6.37
C LEU A 49 11.96 -0.04 -5.78
N ALA A 50 12.20 0.76 -4.74
CA ALA A 50 11.20 1.61 -4.14
C ALA A 50 10.70 2.71 -5.10
N TYR A 51 11.61 3.38 -5.82
CA TYR A 51 11.25 4.35 -6.85
C TYR A 51 10.45 3.73 -7.99
N GLN A 52 10.88 2.58 -8.48
CA GLN A 52 10.18 1.86 -9.53
C GLN A 52 8.79 1.40 -9.05
N THR A 53 8.70 0.94 -7.79
CA THR A 53 7.42 0.58 -7.14
C THR A 53 6.49 1.79 -7.08
N LEU A 54 6.96 2.93 -6.57
CA LEU A 54 6.16 4.16 -6.47
C LEU A 54 5.67 4.61 -7.85
N ALA A 55 6.56 4.66 -8.85
CA ALA A 55 6.22 5.07 -10.20
C ALA A 55 5.19 4.13 -10.85
N LEU A 56 5.35 2.82 -10.65
CA LEU A 56 4.44 1.82 -11.21
C LEU A 56 3.06 1.89 -10.53
N VAL A 57 3.03 1.97 -9.19
CA VAL A 57 1.77 2.04 -8.44
C VAL A 57 1.02 3.32 -8.79
N SER A 58 1.67 4.49 -8.71
CA SER A 58 1.03 5.77 -9.02
C SER A 58 0.56 5.85 -10.46
N GLY A 59 1.37 5.36 -11.42
CA GLY A 59 0.98 5.29 -12.82
C GLY A 59 -0.18 4.34 -13.10
N ALA A 60 -0.24 3.19 -12.41
CA ALA A 60 -1.36 2.25 -12.51
C ALA A 60 -2.65 2.86 -11.96
N LEU A 61 -2.62 3.48 -10.78
CA LEU A 61 -3.76 4.12 -10.15
C LEU A 61 -4.31 5.26 -11.02
N THR A 62 -3.42 6.07 -11.61
CA THR A 62 -3.80 7.15 -12.53
C THR A 62 -4.48 6.61 -13.78
N ARG A 63 -3.95 5.55 -14.40
CA ARG A 63 -4.54 4.93 -15.61
C ARG A 63 -5.89 4.25 -15.33
N LEU A 64 -6.07 3.74 -14.13
CA LEU A 64 -7.32 3.13 -13.69
C LEU A 64 -8.37 4.17 -13.30
N GLU A 65 -8.02 5.46 -13.29
CA GLU A 65 -8.92 6.54 -12.87
C GLU A 65 -9.59 6.22 -11.51
N ILE A 66 -8.80 5.68 -10.57
CA ILE A 66 -9.33 5.17 -9.29
C ILE A 66 -9.93 6.29 -8.43
N GLY A 67 -9.60 7.55 -8.72
CA GLY A 67 -10.09 8.70 -7.97
C GLY A 67 -8.94 9.58 -7.50
N ASP A 68 -9.02 10.06 -6.28
CA ASP A 68 -8.08 11.02 -5.74
C ASP A 68 -6.86 10.34 -5.12
N ILE A 69 -5.66 10.80 -5.45
CA ILE A 69 -4.40 10.21 -5.00
C ILE A 69 -3.65 11.22 -4.14
N GLY A 70 -3.38 10.85 -2.89
CA GLY A 70 -2.45 11.56 -2.00
C GLY A 70 -1.09 10.85 -1.98
N ILE A 71 0.00 11.61 -1.81
CA ILE A 71 1.34 11.04 -1.67
C ILE A 71 2.07 11.72 -0.54
N CYS A 72 2.64 10.93 0.37
CA CYS A 72 3.48 11.39 1.45
C CYS A 72 4.79 10.61 1.53
N ARG A 73 5.78 11.22 2.16
CA ARG A 73 6.97 10.52 2.65
C ARG A 73 6.90 10.42 4.16
N PHE A 74 7.56 9.43 4.71
CA PHE A 74 7.64 9.27 6.15
C PHE A 74 9.00 8.71 6.60
N GLY A 75 9.26 8.85 7.88
CA GLY A 75 10.40 8.35 8.60
C GLY A 75 10.20 8.70 10.07
N SER A 76 10.93 9.67 10.62
CA SER A 76 10.67 10.24 11.95
C SER A 76 9.43 11.16 11.95
N GLN A 77 9.07 11.70 10.79
CA GLN A 77 7.90 12.56 10.57
C GLN A 77 7.28 12.21 9.22
N MET A 78 5.99 12.49 9.06
CA MET A 78 5.27 12.37 7.82
C MET A 78 5.13 13.74 7.16
N ASP A 79 5.48 13.84 5.89
CA ASP A 79 5.33 15.05 5.08
C ASP A 79 4.48 14.75 3.85
N MET A 80 3.39 15.50 3.64
CA MET A 80 2.59 15.42 2.42
C MET A 80 3.30 16.12 1.27
N HIS A 81 3.36 15.44 0.13
CA HIS A 81 3.91 15.99 -1.13
C HIS A 81 2.84 16.22 -2.18
N HIS A 82 1.75 15.48 -2.11
CA HIS A 82 0.57 15.69 -2.93
C HIS A 82 -0.66 15.46 -2.07
N ASP A 83 -1.45 16.53 -1.87
CA ASP A 83 -2.66 16.49 -1.05
C ASP A 83 -3.87 16.06 -1.87
N PHE A 84 -4.85 15.45 -1.18
CA PHE A 84 -6.15 15.14 -1.76
C PHE A 84 -6.87 16.41 -2.22
N GLY A 85 -7.55 16.33 -3.38
CA GLY A 85 -8.32 17.44 -3.93
C GLY A 85 -7.48 18.60 -4.48
N SER A 86 -6.15 18.50 -4.52
CA SER A 86 -5.31 19.58 -5.03
C SER A 86 -5.40 19.68 -6.56
N THR A 87 -4.78 18.82 -7.28
CA THR A 87 -4.80 18.72 -8.74
C THR A 87 -4.76 17.26 -9.15
N THR A 88 -5.26 16.92 -10.33
CA THR A 88 -5.10 15.55 -10.83
C THR A 88 -3.64 15.14 -10.87
N PHE A 89 -3.31 14.01 -10.26
CA PHE A 89 -1.95 13.49 -10.24
C PHE A 89 -1.46 13.21 -11.67
N THR A 90 -0.25 13.66 -11.99
CA THR A 90 0.39 13.47 -13.30
C THR A 90 1.83 13.00 -13.13
N ASP A 91 2.43 12.45 -14.20
CA ASP A 91 3.84 12.01 -14.21
C ASP A 91 4.81 13.12 -13.79
N ARG A 92 4.47 14.40 -14.05
CA ARG A 92 5.28 15.54 -13.63
C ARG A 92 5.33 15.66 -12.10
N HIS A 93 4.21 15.43 -11.41
CA HIS A 93 4.16 15.41 -9.95
C HIS A 93 5.00 14.25 -9.40
N GLY A 94 4.93 13.07 -10.03
CA GLY A 94 5.77 11.93 -9.69
C GLY A 94 7.26 12.26 -9.72
N GLY A 95 7.72 12.91 -10.80
CA GLY A 95 9.11 13.35 -10.91
C GLY A 95 9.55 14.35 -9.84
N GLN A 96 8.67 15.26 -9.43
CA GLN A 96 8.93 16.22 -8.34
C GLN A 96 9.05 15.49 -6.98
N ILE A 97 8.18 14.54 -6.70
CA ILE A 97 8.21 13.76 -5.46
C ILE A 97 9.52 12.99 -5.33
N LEU A 98 9.98 12.33 -6.41
CA LEU A 98 11.25 11.61 -6.41
C LEU A 98 12.46 12.51 -6.06
N GLN A 99 12.43 13.79 -6.44
CA GLN A 99 13.49 14.75 -6.09
C GLN A 99 13.48 15.15 -4.61
N HIS A 100 12.36 14.98 -3.90
CA HIS A 100 12.24 15.32 -2.48
C HIS A 100 12.59 14.16 -1.55
N LEU A 101 12.61 12.92 -2.04
CA LEU A 101 13.05 11.76 -1.28
C LEU A 101 14.58 11.77 -1.15
N ARG A 102 15.08 11.87 0.07
CA ARG A 102 16.52 12.00 0.37
C ARG A 102 17.10 10.78 1.07
N PHE A 103 16.26 9.94 1.66
CA PHE A 103 16.64 8.75 2.44
C PHE A 103 17.66 9.09 3.55
N GLN A 104 17.41 10.18 4.26
CA GLN A 104 18.29 10.67 5.32
C GLN A 104 17.67 10.57 6.72
N GLN A 105 16.40 10.21 6.82
CA GLN A 105 15.75 10.09 8.11
C GLN A 105 16.30 8.88 8.86
N THR A 106 16.73 9.10 10.10
CA THR A 106 17.44 8.08 10.90
C THR A 106 16.52 7.09 11.59
N ARG A 107 15.21 7.32 11.54
CA ARG A 107 14.22 6.54 12.25
C ARG A 107 12.97 6.38 11.40
N THR A 108 12.40 5.16 11.41
CA THR A 108 11.09 4.86 10.82
C THR A 108 10.07 4.70 11.94
N ASP A 109 9.17 5.67 12.08
CA ASP A 109 8.10 5.63 13.08
C ASP A 109 6.77 5.28 12.41
N MET A 110 6.51 3.97 12.32
CA MET A 110 5.30 3.44 11.71
C MET A 110 4.04 3.79 12.48
N PHE A 111 4.15 3.93 13.81
CA PHE A 111 3.02 4.32 14.63
C PHE A 111 2.60 5.77 14.33
N ALA A 112 3.57 6.68 14.28
CA ALA A 112 3.33 8.08 13.94
C ALA A 112 2.79 8.23 12.51
N LEU A 113 3.29 7.42 11.55
CA LEU A 113 2.74 7.39 10.19
C LEU A 113 1.24 7.06 10.22
N LEU A 114 0.86 5.94 10.82
CA LEU A 114 -0.54 5.49 10.82
C LEU A 114 -1.48 6.48 11.52
N GLU A 115 -1.06 7.10 12.61
CA GLU A 115 -1.88 8.13 13.27
C GLU A 115 -2.08 9.36 12.39
N GLN A 116 -1.01 9.83 11.74
CA GLN A 116 -1.07 11.02 10.91
C GLN A 116 -1.80 10.75 9.58
N SER A 117 -1.54 9.62 8.93
CA SER A 117 -2.20 9.22 7.68
C SER A 117 -3.71 9.05 7.88
N MET A 118 -4.13 8.39 8.96
CA MET A 118 -5.56 8.27 9.32
C MET A 118 -6.20 9.64 9.55
N SER A 119 -5.48 10.59 10.14
CA SER A 119 -5.98 11.97 10.32
C SER A 119 -6.16 12.67 8.98
N VAL A 120 -5.21 12.52 8.06
CA VAL A 120 -5.28 13.07 6.69
C VAL A 120 -6.45 12.46 5.93
N LEU A 121 -6.59 11.14 5.96
CA LEU A 121 -7.67 10.42 5.28
C LEU A 121 -9.05 10.79 5.84
N ARG A 122 -9.21 10.96 7.16
CA ARG A 122 -10.46 11.46 7.74
C ARG A 122 -10.81 12.85 7.23
N ARG A 123 -9.85 13.79 7.25
CA ARG A 123 -10.05 15.15 6.73
C ARG A 123 -10.45 15.12 5.26
N ALA A 124 -9.78 14.31 4.45
CA ALA A 124 -10.13 14.15 3.05
C ALA A 124 -11.55 13.58 2.86
N ARG A 125 -11.97 12.64 3.71
CA ARG A 125 -13.34 12.10 3.71
C ARG A 125 -14.39 13.15 4.08
N GLU A 126 -14.11 13.99 5.08
CA GLU A 126 -15.00 15.09 5.48
C GLU A 126 -15.18 16.11 4.35
N GLN A 127 -14.09 16.47 3.68
CA GLN A 127 -14.12 17.35 2.51
C GLN A 127 -14.91 16.71 1.36
N HIS A 128 -14.69 15.44 1.10
CA HIS A 128 -15.42 14.69 0.08
C HIS A 128 -16.92 14.59 0.41
N ALA A 129 -17.30 14.27 1.65
CA ALA A 129 -18.70 14.14 2.08
C ALA A 129 -19.48 15.44 1.92
N SER A 130 -18.82 16.59 1.96
CA SER A 130 -19.45 17.89 1.67
C SER A 130 -19.70 18.14 0.17
N ALA A 131 -19.00 17.44 -0.70
CA ALA A 131 -19.02 17.63 -2.16
C ALA A 131 -19.79 16.51 -2.89
N SER A 132 -19.80 15.29 -2.36
CA SER A 132 -20.40 14.11 -2.99
C SER A 132 -21.18 13.27 -1.98
N ALA A 133 -22.32 12.72 -2.40
CA ALA A 133 -23.10 11.76 -1.63
C ALA A 133 -22.68 10.29 -1.89
N ALA A 134 -21.64 10.08 -2.71
CA ALA A 134 -21.14 8.74 -3.02
C ALA A 134 -20.43 8.11 -1.81
N GLU A 135 -20.51 6.80 -1.69
CA GLU A 135 -19.79 6.06 -0.66
C GLU A 135 -18.29 6.07 -0.96
N LEU A 136 -17.49 6.63 -0.04
CA LEU A 136 -16.06 6.76 -0.17
C LEU A 136 -15.32 5.60 0.51
N TRP A 137 -14.43 4.97 -0.23
CA TRP A 137 -13.49 3.97 0.26
C TRP A 137 -12.06 4.48 0.16
N GLN A 138 -11.29 4.20 1.19
CA GLN A 138 -9.93 4.70 1.30
C GLN A 138 -8.94 3.55 1.38
N LEU A 139 -7.82 3.68 0.66
CA LEU A 139 -6.73 2.74 0.63
C LEU A 139 -5.43 3.48 0.97
N GLU A 140 -4.67 2.96 1.89
CA GLU A 140 -3.29 3.40 2.15
C GLU A 140 -2.33 2.31 1.68
N ILE A 141 -1.37 2.67 0.83
CA ILE A 141 -0.29 1.79 0.36
C ILE A 141 1.01 2.31 0.95
N ILE A 142 1.62 1.53 1.84
CA ILE A 142 2.88 1.85 2.49
C ILE A 142 4.01 1.12 1.76
N ILE A 143 5.03 1.83 1.32
CA ILE A 143 6.21 1.27 0.65
C ILE A 143 7.43 1.47 1.56
N SER A 144 7.98 0.38 2.10
CA SER A 144 9.09 0.39 3.07
C SER A 144 9.86 -0.93 3.04
N ASP A 145 11.00 -1.00 3.72
CA ASP A 145 11.76 -2.25 3.94
C ASP A 145 11.09 -3.23 4.90
N GLY A 146 9.99 -2.82 5.53
CA GLY A 146 9.14 -3.69 6.33
C GLY A 146 9.55 -3.84 7.80
N VAL A 147 10.60 -3.18 8.27
CA VAL A 147 11.01 -3.28 9.67
C VAL A 147 10.15 -2.38 10.55
N CYS A 148 9.27 -2.98 11.35
CA CYS A 148 8.35 -2.29 12.24
C CYS A 148 8.66 -2.59 13.71
N GLN A 149 8.43 -1.62 14.58
CA GLN A 149 8.49 -1.77 16.04
C GLN A 149 7.09 -1.81 16.63
N ASP A 150 6.96 -2.30 17.87
CA ASP A 150 5.70 -2.27 18.65
C ASP A 150 4.48 -2.89 17.94
N HIS A 151 4.60 -4.11 17.41
CA HIS A 151 3.55 -4.81 16.67
C HIS A 151 2.18 -4.81 17.37
N ALA A 152 2.16 -4.86 18.71
CA ALA A 152 0.89 -4.85 19.46
C ALA A 152 0.14 -3.52 19.32
N LYS A 153 0.84 -2.40 19.39
CA LYS A 153 0.27 -1.07 19.21
C LYS A 153 -0.17 -0.86 17.76
N LEU A 154 0.64 -1.32 16.79
CA LEU A 154 0.28 -1.24 15.37
C LEU A 154 -0.99 -2.02 15.07
N LYS A 155 -1.16 -3.23 15.60
CA LYS A 155 -2.38 -4.03 15.44
C LYS A 155 -3.64 -3.30 15.96
N ALA A 156 -3.53 -2.53 17.03
CA ALA A 156 -4.65 -1.74 17.54
C ALA A 156 -5.04 -0.63 16.56
N LEU A 157 -4.07 0.08 15.99
CA LEU A 157 -4.33 1.12 14.97
C LEU A 157 -4.90 0.53 13.68
N LEU A 158 -4.38 -0.62 13.22
CA LEU A 158 -4.87 -1.30 12.02
C LEU A 158 -6.34 -1.73 12.16
N ARG A 159 -6.75 -2.21 13.35
CA ARG A 159 -8.17 -2.51 13.63
C ARG A 159 -9.03 -1.26 13.53
N ARG A 160 -8.56 -0.16 14.14
CA ARG A 160 -9.26 1.12 14.06
C ARG A 160 -9.38 1.64 12.63
N ALA A 161 -8.32 1.50 11.82
CA ALA A 161 -8.35 1.85 10.39
C ALA A 161 -9.41 1.02 9.64
N ALA A 162 -9.49 -0.29 9.91
CA ALA A 162 -10.49 -1.16 9.32
C ALA A 162 -11.94 -0.76 9.72
N GLU A 163 -12.17 -0.39 10.99
CA GLU A 163 -13.46 0.14 11.47
C GLU A 163 -13.84 1.44 10.75
N GLU A 164 -12.85 2.26 10.40
CA GLU A 164 -13.04 3.51 9.66
C GLU A 164 -13.11 3.30 8.12
N ARG A 165 -13.14 2.05 7.63
CA ARG A 165 -13.15 1.70 6.21
C ARG A 165 -11.91 2.20 5.46
N ILE A 166 -10.78 2.19 6.13
CA ILE A 166 -9.47 2.44 5.56
C ILE A 166 -8.76 1.09 5.47
N MET A 167 -8.49 0.61 4.26
CA MET A 167 -7.65 -0.55 4.06
C MET A 167 -6.19 -0.13 3.97
N ILE A 168 -5.31 -0.87 4.63
CA ILE A 168 -3.87 -0.62 4.60
C ILE A 168 -3.18 -1.81 3.97
N VAL A 169 -2.42 -1.56 2.90
CA VAL A 169 -1.59 -2.53 2.20
C VAL A 169 -0.13 -2.17 2.37
N PHE A 170 0.66 -3.09 2.86
CA PHE A 170 2.09 -2.89 3.04
C PHE A 170 2.87 -3.53 1.90
N VAL A 171 3.66 -2.74 1.17
CA VAL A 171 4.57 -3.19 0.12
C VAL A 171 5.97 -3.21 0.69
N ILE A 172 6.44 -4.42 1.02
CA ILE A 172 7.79 -4.65 1.51
C ILE A 172 8.73 -4.69 0.32
N VAL A 173 9.71 -3.78 0.31
CA VAL A 173 10.76 -3.76 -0.71
C VAL A 173 11.98 -4.51 -0.17
N ASP A 174 12.26 -5.67 -0.76
CA ASP A 174 13.32 -6.59 -0.33
C ASP A 174 14.24 -6.93 -1.51
N ALA A 175 15.12 -6.00 -1.90
CA ALA A 175 16.05 -6.20 -3.00
C ALA A 175 17.10 -7.26 -2.64
N CYS A 176 17.00 -8.45 -3.23
CA CYS A 176 18.02 -9.48 -3.12
C CYS A 176 19.14 -9.23 -4.12
N ASP A 177 20.36 -9.07 -3.64
CA ASP A 177 21.56 -9.06 -4.49
C ASP A 177 21.92 -10.50 -4.87
N GLU A 178 21.40 -10.99 -6.00
CA GLU A 178 21.79 -12.30 -6.55
C GLU A 178 23.18 -12.29 -7.22
N SER A 179 23.83 -11.12 -7.33
CA SER A 179 25.00 -10.92 -8.19
C SER A 179 26.36 -11.08 -7.50
N SER A 180 26.43 -11.38 -6.20
CA SER A 180 27.71 -11.53 -5.49
C SER A 180 27.89 -12.92 -4.91
N PRO A 181 28.69 -13.80 -5.54
CA PRO A 181 28.94 -15.16 -5.03
C PRO A 181 29.69 -15.20 -3.67
N ALA A 182 30.34 -14.10 -3.27
CA ALA A 182 31.06 -14.00 -2.00
C ALA A 182 30.19 -13.54 -0.82
N ASP A 183 29.05 -12.91 -1.08
CA ASP A 183 28.19 -12.27 -0.05
C ASP A 183 26.83 -12.95 0.14
N THR A 184 26.64 -14.16 -0.36
CA THR A 184 25.36 -14.90 -0.29
C THR A 184 24.84 -15.00 1.15
N HIS A 185 25.73 -15.12 2.14
CA HIS A 185 25.37 -15.17 3.55
C HIS A 185 25.02 -13.80 4.14
N GLN A 186 25.53 -12.69 3.58
CA GLN A 186 25.22 -11.33 4.04
C GLN A 186 23.93 -10.81 3.40
N ALA A 187 23.73 -11.06 2.11
CA ALA A 187 22.50 -10.75 1.40
C ALA A 187 21.28 -11.52 1.97
N GLN A 188 21.47 -12.81 2.29
CA GLN A 188 20.42 -13.60 2.97
C GLN A 188 20.12 -13.11 4.39
N ARG A 189 21.09 -12.51 5.10
CA ARG A 189 20.88 -11.94 6.45
C ARG A 189 20.15 -10.61 6.45
N SER A 190 20.18 -9.86 5.35
CA SER A 190 19.50 -8.58 5.22
C SER A 190 18.05 -8.69 4.75
N SER A 191 17.66 -9.84 4.16
CA SER A 191 16.28 -10.06 3.72
C SER A 191 15.33 -10.18 4.92
N ILE A 192 14.18 -9.52 4.84
CA ILE A 192 13.13 -9.58 5.87
C ILE A 192 12.63 -11.02 6.11
N LEU A 193 12.66 -11.86 5.09
CA LEU A 193 12.26 -13.27 5.19
C LEU A 193 13.22 -14.12 6.01
N ALA A 194 14.49 -13.71 6.09
CA ALA A 194 15.50 -14.40 6.87
C ALA A 194 15.62 -13.87 8.31
N MET A 195 14.92 -12.77 8.62
CA MET A 195 14.94 -12.17 9.94
C MET A 195 14.21 -13.05 10.96
N ASN A 196 14.86 -13.30 12.08
CA ASN A 196 14.29 -14.03 13.21
C ASN A 196 14.06 -13.09 14.39
N GLN A 197 12.90 -13.21 15.00
CA GLN A 197 12.56 -12.53 16.25
C GLN A 197 12.68 -13.54 17.41
N VAL A 198 13.38 -13.13 18.46
CA VAL A 198 13.54 -13.94 19.68
C VAL A 198 12.55 -13.43 20.72
N ASN A 199 11.59 -14.26 21.08
CA ASN A 199 10.63 -13.99 22.14
C ASN A 199 11.06 -14.73 23.42
N TYR A 200 10.97 -14.05 24.55
CA TYR A 200 11.27 -14.61 25.86
C TYR A 200 9.96 -14.85 26.61
N HIS A 201 9.71 -16.09 26.98
CA HIS A 201 8.58 -16.45 27.83
C HIS A 201 9.08 -17.09 29.13
N MET A 202 8.50 -16.68 30.24
CA MET A 202 8.67 -17.42 31.51
C MET A 202 7.60 -18.51 31.59
N ASP A 203 8.01 -19.77 31.74
CA ASP A 203 7.04 -20.84 32.00
C ASP A 203 6.50 -20.76 33.44
N ALA A 204 5.50 -21.58 33.75
CA ALA A 204 4.87 -21.61 35.05
C ALA A 204 5.84 -22.03 36.19
N ALA A 205 7.00 -22.57 35.83
CA ALA A 205 8.09 -22.99 36.78
C ALA A 205 9.16 -21.89 36.94
N GLY A 206 8.97 -20.70 36.31
CA GLY A 206 9.93 -19.59 36.37
C GLY A 206 11.17 -19.78 35.50
N LYS A 207 11.17 -20.74 34.57
CA LYS A 207 12.27 -20.98 33.65
C LYS A 207 12.08 -20.17 32.39
N LEU A 208 13.14 -19.46 32.00
CA LEU A 208 13.15 -18.67 30.75
C LEU A 208 13.18 -19.63 29.54
N GLN A 209 12.16 -19.54 28.69
CA GLN A 209 12.12 -20.22 27.40
C GLN A 209 12.34 -19.21 26.28
N LEU A 210 13.21 -19.57 25.35
CA LEU A 210 13.52 -18.82 24.13
C LEU A 210 12.72 -19.43 22.99
N GLU A 211 11.85 -18.63 22.39
CA GLU A 211 11.12 -19.01 21.20
C GLU A 211 11.62 -18.15 20.02
N MET A 212 12.16 -18.80 18.99
CA MET A 212 12.55 -18.14 17.75
C MET A 212 11.41 -18.27 16.74
N LYS A 213 10.91 -17.13 16.26
CA LYS A 213 9.92 -17.07 15.17
C LYS A 213 10.47 -16.24 14.02
N HIS A 214 10.08 -16.57 12.80
CA HIS A 214 10.35 -15.67 11.68
C HIS A 214 9.62 -14.35 11.90
N TYR A 215 10.30 -13.25 11.60
CA TYR A 215 9.74 -11.92 11.77
C TYR A 215 8.42 -11.75 11.02
N ILE A 216 8.37 -12.30 9.80
CA ILE A 216 7.19 -12.23 8.93
C ILE A 216 5.95 -12.92 9.53
N ASP A 217 6.13 -13.97 10.35
CA ASP A 217 5.03 -14.69 11.02
C ASP A 217 4.32 -13.82 12.08
N THR A 218 5.02 -12.80 12.58
CA THR A 218 4.49 -11.86 13.57
C THR A 218 4.11 -10.52 12.99
N PHE A 219 4.29 -10.35 11.67
CA PHE A 219 4.08 -9.08 10.98
C PHE A 219 2.68 -8.52 11.28
N PRO A 220 2.55 -7.22 11.60
CA PRO A 220 1.29 -6.70 12.10
C PRO A 220 0.23 -6.46 11.02
N PHE A 221 0.64 -6.28 9.76
CA PHE A 221 -0.27 -5.95 8.65
C PHE A 221 -0.90 -7.21 8.07
N GLU A 222 -2.23 -7.19 7.91
CA GLU A 222 -3.02 -8.28 7.32
C GLU A 222 -2.75 -8.41 5.81
N TYR A 223 -2.62 -7.27 5.13
CA TYR A 223 -2.34 -7.22 3.70
C TYR A 223 -0.92 -6.71 3.48
N TYR A 224 -0.06 -7.59 3.04
CA TYR A 224 1.29 -7.22 2.66
C TYR A 224 1.76 -7.97 1.42
N VAL A 225 2.68 -7.36 0.72
CA VAL A 225 3.29 -7.85 -0.52
C VAL A 225 4.79 -7.69 -0.41
N ILE A 226 5.55 -8.74 -0.74
CA ILE A 226 7.01 -8.67 -0.78
C ILE A 226 7.45 -8.52 -2.23
N VAL A 227 8.13 -7.43 -2.53
CA VAL A 227 8.62 -7.08 -3.86
C VAL A 227 10.13 -7.23 -3.89
N ARG A 228 10.60 -8.20 -4.66
CA ARG A 228 12.03 -8.44 -4.92
C ARG A 228 12.43 -8.01 -6.32
N ASP A 229 11.47 -8.02 -7.23
CA ASP A 229 11.64 -7.62 -8.61
C ASP A 229 10.43 -6.81 -9.07
N VAL A 230 10.69 -5.74 -9.82
CA VAL A 230 9.66 -4.87 -10.38
C VAL A 230 8.75 -5.59 -11.38
N GLN A 231 9.27 -6.61 -12.07
CA GLN A 231 8.50 -7.33 -13.08
C GLN A 231 7.32 -8.11 -12.47
N SER A 232 7.46 -8.59 -11.24
CA SER A 232 6.40 -9.30 -10.52
C SER A 232 5.35 -8.38 -9.91
N LEU A 233 5.70 -7.10 -9.67
CA LEU A 233 4.88 -6.13 -8.97
C LEU A 233 3.50 -5.88 -9.60
N PRO A 234 3.34 -5.73 -10.93
CA PRO A 234 2.03 -5.49 -11.54
C PRO A 234 1.02 -6.59 -11.25
N GLN A 235 1.44 -7.85 -11.33
CA GLN A 235 0.57 -8.99 -11.10
C GLN A 235 0.16 -9.09 -9.62
N VAL A 236 1.10 -8.87 -8.72
CA VAL A 236 0.85 -8.94 -7.28
C VAL A 236 -0.05 -7.81 -6.83
N LEU A 237 0.18 -6.58 -7.29
CA LEU A 237 -0.68 -5.43 -7.02
C LEU A 237 -2.09 -5.63 -7.59
N ALA A 238 -2.20 -6.14 -8.82
CA ALA A 238 -3.51 -6.42 -9.40
C ALA A 238 -4.29 -7.41 -8.53
N THR A 239 -3.66 -8.48 -8.04
CA THR A 239 -4.29 -9.43 -7.13
C THR A 239 -4.75 -8.78 -5.84
N THR A 240 -3.90 -7.95 -5.22
CA THR A 240 -4.23 -7.24 -3.97
C THR A 240 -5.37 -6.24 -4.16
N LEU A 241 -5.35 -5.46 -5.25
CA LEU A 241 -6.43 -4.53 -5.58
C LEU A 241 -7.74 -5.25 -5.91
N CYS A 242 -7.68 -6.42 -6.56
CA CYS A 242 -8.86 -7.26 -6.79
C CYS A 242 -9.46 -7.76 -5.46
N GLN A 243 -8.64 -8.25 -4.54
CA GLN A 243 -9.08 -8.66 -3.20
C GLN A 243 -9.72 -7.49 -2.43
N TRP A 244 -9.13 -6.30 -2.53
CA TRP A 244 -9.73 -5.10 -1.97
C TRP A 244 -11.10 -4.78 -2.58
N ALA A 245 -11.20 -4.80 -3.90
CA ALA A 245 -12.46 -4.55 -4.59
C ALA A 245 -13.54 -5.60 -4.26
N GLU A 246 -13.16 -6.86 -4.06
CA GLU A 246 -14.07 -7.93 -3.62
C GLU A 246 -14.56 -7.68 -2.19
N ARG A 247 -13.67 -7.34 -1.27
CA ARG A 247 -14.04 -7.01 0.11
C ARG A 247 -15.00 -5.82 0.20
N ILE A 248 -14.78 -4.80 -0.62
CA ILE A 248 -15.69 -3.65 -0.73
C ILE A 248 -17.07 -4.07 -1.25
N ARG A 249 -17.11 -5.04 -2.16
CA ARG A 249 -18.39 -5.51 -2.73
C ARG A 249 -19.21 -6.29 -1.71
N ASP A 250 -18.53 -7.01 -0.80
CA ASP A 250 -19.14 -7.90 0.18
C ASP A 250 -19.47 -7.19 1.51
N ALA A 251 -19.02 -5.93 1.69
CA ALA A 251 -19.29 -5.07 2.86
C ALA A 251 -20.50 -4.14 2.63
#